data_91efa877a5f0aeeadc059b9f8b5a2e60
#
_entry.id   91efa877a5f0aeeadc059b9f8b5a2e60
#
_cell.length_a   1.000
_cell.length_b   1.000
_cell.length_c   1.000
_cell.angle_alpha   90.00
_cell.angle_beta   90.00
_cell.angle_gamma   90.00
#
_symmetry.space_group_name_H-M   'P 1'
#
loop_
_entity.id
_entity.type
_entity.pdbx_description
1 polymer ?
#
loop_
_entity_poly.entity_id
_entity_poly.type
_entity_poly.pdbx_seq_one_letter_code
_entity_poly.pdbx_strand_id
1 'polypeptide(L)'
;PAKENSHPHMDNSKTFSEKAPQVQELINTTLYILDTFGIPLDATPRRLERMAIAFLASGDIKKIADFKKAKDLNSGYALKTRDIIIYVNKHFGENISSGSYDDIRRKDLKLLTVAEVVLQSSPNSATNDSTRGYSINPTYAELIRNFGSKDWDKMVSEKLKNIEPLSKKLKREREIAKVNVTLPSGGELTFSAGEHNDLQKAIIEDFLPRYG
;
A
#
# COMPACT_ATOMS: atom_id res chain seq x y z
N PRO A 1 2.03 -2.31 -42.26
CA PRO A 1 2.13 -1.23 -41.31
C PRO A 1 1.46 -1.69 -40.00
N ALA A 2 2.31 -2.01 -39.02
CA ALA A 2 1.86 -2.38 -37.69
C ALA A 2 1.25 -1.14 -37.02
N LYS A 3 0.01 -1.23 -36.56
CA LYS A 3 -0.58 -0.22 -35.69
C LYS A 3 0.10 -0.32 -34.33
N GLU A 4 0.89 0.69 -33.98
CA GLU A 4 1.34 0.93 -32.61
C GLU A 4 0.10 1.02 -31.72
N ASN A 5 -0.01 0.07 -30.78
CA ASN A 5 -0.95 0.16 -29.67
C ASN A 5 -0.45 1.23 -28.73
N SER A 6 -0.82 2.48 -28.98
CA SER A 6 -0.66 3.56 -28.02
C SER A 6 -1.62 3.29 -26.85
N HIS A 7 -1.08 2.87 -25.71
CA HIS A 7 -1.78 3.01 -24.44
C HIS A 7 -2.12 4.49 -24.22
N PRO A 8 -3.29 4.84 -23.66
CA PRO A 8 -3.62 6.23 -23.40
C PRO A 8 -2.52 6.84 -22.55
N HIS A 9 -1.80 7.81 -23.10
CA HIS A 9 -0.86 8.62 -22.36
C HIS A 9 -1.63 9.33 -21.24
N MET A 10 -1.37 8.96 -19.99
CA MET A 10 -1.73 9.80 -18.88
C MET A 10 -0.90 11.07 -18.96
N ASP A 11 -1.53 12.17 -19.33
CA ASP A 11 -0.90 13.50 -19.51
C ASP A 11 -0.48 14.14 -18.17
N ASN A 12 -0.37 13.35 -17.13
CA ASN A 12 0.12 13.68 -15.80
C ASN A 12 1.36 12.82 -15.43
N SER A 13 2.37 12.81 -16.33
CA SER A 13 3.65 12.19 -16.00
C SER A 13 4.29 12.94 -14.81
N LYS A 14 4.10 12.39 -13.61
CA LYS A 14 4.82 12.86 -12.43
C LYS A 14 6.29 12.54 -12.68
N THR A 15 7.11 13.57 -12.87
CA THR A 15 8.52 13.43 -13.22
C THR A 15 9.29 12.95 -11.99
N PHE A 16 9.80 11.72 -12.06
CA PHE A 16 10.78 11.16 -11.11
C PHE A 16 12.18 11.38 -11.68
N SER A 17 12.51 12.65 -11.92
CA SER A 17 13.67 13.11 -12.73
C SER A 17 15.04 12.62 -12.26
N GLU A 18 15.15 12.22 -10.99
CA GLU A 18 16.38 11.68 -10.41
C GLU A 18 16.60 10.19 -10.70
N LYS A 19 15.59 9.51 -11.29
CA LYS A 19 15.66 8.09 -11.58
C LYS A 19 16.03 7.82 -13.04
N ALA A 20 16.67 6.67 -13.28
CA ALA A 20 16.95 6.22 -14.65
C ALA A 20 15.65 6.13 -15.46
N PRO A 21 15.65 6.45 -16.78
CA PRO A 21 14.44 6.47 -17.61
C PRO A 21 13.61 5.20 -17.54
N GLN A 22 14.25 4.02 -17.52
CA GLN A 22 13.55 2.74 -17.44
C GLN A 22 12.85 2.56 -16.08
N VAL A 23 13.42 3.11 -14.99
CA VAL A 23 12.79 3.08 -13.66
C VAL A 23 11.63 4.07 -13.60
N GLN A 24 11.76 5.25 -14.22
CA GLN A 24 10.67 6.21 -14.34
C GLN A 24 9.47 5.60 -15.08
N GLU A 25 9.71 4.95 -16.22
CA GLU A 25 8.68 4.26 -16.99
C GLU A 25 8.01 3.16 -16.16
N LEU A 26 8.78 2.35 -15.46
CA LEU A 26 8.28 1.29 -14.60
C LEU A 26 7.40 1.85 -13.46
N ILE A 27 7.81 2.95 -12.81
CA ILE A 27 7.03 3.60 -11.76
C ILE A 27 5.72 4.16 -12.34
N ASN A 28 5.76 4.87 -13.47
CA ASN A 28 4.57 5.42 -14.11
C ASN A 28 3.59 4.33 -14.53
N THR A 29 4.08 3.24 -15.12
CA THR A 29 3.26 2.07 -15.48
C THR A 29 2.63 1.43 -14.23
N THR A 30 3.40 1.31 -13.15
CA THR A 30 2.90 0.78 -11.88
C THR A 30 1.80 1.67 -11.30
N LEU A 31 1.98 2.99 -11.32
CA LEU A 31 0.95 3.93 -10.84
C LEU A 31 -0.32 3.85 -11.69
N TYR A 32 -0.21 3.71 -13.01
CA TYR A 32 -1.36 3.48 -13.89
C TYR A 32 -2.12 2.20 -13.51
N ILE A 33 -1.40 1.09 -13.26
CA ILE A 33 -2.01 -0.17 -12.82
C ILE A 33 -2.71 0.00 -11.47
N LEU A 34 -2.05 0.65 -10.52
CA LEU A 34 -2.61 0.88 -9.19
C LEU A 34 -3.84 1.80 -9.22
N ASP A 35 -3.84 2.85 -10.03
CA ASP A 35 -5.00 3.71 -10.27
C ASP A 35 -6.19 2.90 -10.83
N THR A 36 -5.92 2.05 -11.81
CA THR A 36 -6.93 1.15 -12.38
C THR A 36 -7.50 0.18 -11.33
N PHE A 37 -6.72 -0.18 -10.32
CA PHE A 37 -7.17 -0.97 -9.17
C PHE A 37 -7.91 -0.14 -8.10
N GLY A 38 -8.07 1.16 -8.32
CA GLY A 38 -8.77 2.07 -7.41
C GLY A 38 -7.92 2.64 -6.29
N ILE A 39 -6.59 2.60 -6.42
CA ILE A 39 -5.69 3.26 -5.48
C ILE A 39 -5.61 4.76 -5.83
N PRO A 40 -5.96 5.68 -4.91
CA PRO A 40 -5.92 7.11 -5.19
C PRO A 40 -4.48 7.61 -5.40
N LEU A 41 -4.29 8.47 -6.40
CA LEU A 41 -3.01 9.08 -6.76
C LEU A 41 -2.94 10.59 -6.44
N ASP A 42 -3.65 11.01 -5.41
CA ASP A 42 -3.74 12.41 -4.95
C ASP A 42 -2.61 12.82 -3.99
N ALA A 43 -1.62 11.96 -3.79
CA ALA A 43 -0.46 12.22 -2.94
C ALA A 43 0.66 12.95 -3.70
N THR A 44 1.69 13.42 -2.97
CA THR A 44 2.88 14.05 -3.56
C THR A 44 3.63 13.08 -4.48
N PRO A 45 4.35 13.56 -5.52
CA PRO A 45 5.14 12.71 -6.42
C PRO A 45 6.07 11.75 -5.67
N ARG A 46 6.78 12.23 -4.67
CA ARG A 46 7.67 11.39 -3.85
C ARG A 46 6.92 10.30 -3.10
N ARG A 47 5.72 10.60 -2.62
CA ARG A 47 4.88 9.62 -1.93
C ARG A 47 4.41 8.52 -2.85
N LEU A 48 3.98 8.89 -4.05
CA LEU A 48 3.55 7.94 -5.08
C LEU A 48 4.70 7.08 -5.58
N GLU A 49 5.87 7.68 -5.79
CA GLU A 49 7.09 6.96 -6.13
C GLU A 49 7.42 5.89 -5.09
N ARG A 50 7.42 6.27 -3.80
CA ARG A 50 7.68 5.35 -2.68
C ARG A 50 6.67 4.20 -2.62
N MET A 51 5.39 4.49 -2.81
CA MET A 51 4.33 3.48 -2.86
C MET A 51 4.54 2.51 -4.04
N ALA A 52 4.84 3.05 -5.23
CA ALA A 52 5.04 2.23 -6.42
C ALA A 52 6.25 1.28 -6.28
N ILE A 53 7.41 1.77 -5.80
CA ILE A 53 8.59 0.91 -5.64
C ILE A 53 8.43 -0.11 -4.52
N ALA A 54 7.70 0.20 -3.45
CA ALA A 54 7.35 -0.78 -2.41
C ALA A 54 6.43 -1.87 -2.95
N PHE A 55 5.46 -1.51 -3.80
CA PHE A 55 4.61 -2.46 -4.51
C PHE A 55 5.43 -3.37 -5.44
N LEU A 56 6.31 -2.81 -6.26
CA LEU A 56 7.19 -3.56 -7.16
C LEU A 56 8.07 -4.56 -6.40
N ALA A 57 8.61 -4.15 -5.25
CA ALA A 57 9.36 -5.04 -4.38
C ALA A 57 8.51 -6.20 -3.87
N SER A 58 7.24 -5.97 -3.54
CA SER A 58 6.31 -6.99 -3.06
C SER A 58 5.95 -8.06 -4.10
N GLY A 59 6.29 -7.83 -5.39
CA GLY A 59 6.05 -8.76 -6.50
C GLY A 59 7.32 -9.22 -7.23
N ASP A 60 8.51 -8.85 -6.73
CA ASP A 60 9.81 -9.13 -7.39
C ASP A 60 9.90 -8.57 -8.82
N ILE A 61 9.35 -7.38 -9.04
CA ILE A 61 9.29 -6.72 -10.34
C ILE A 61 10.39 -5.65 -10.41
N LYS A 62 11.31 -5.79 -11.36
CA LYS A 62 12.48 -4.89 -11.54
C LYS A 62 12.44 -4.11 -12.85
N LYS A 63 11.66 -4.57 -13.81
CA LYS A 63 11.48 -4.00 -15.14
C LYS A 63 10.10 -4.34 -15.70
N ILE A 64 9.65 -3.65 -16.74
CA ILE A 64 8.33 -3.85 -17.37
C ILE A 64 8.08 -5.33 -17.74
N ALA A 65 9.07 -6.02 -18.30
CA ALA A 65 8.92 -7.43 -18.67
C ALA A 65 8.63 -8.37 -17.48
N ASP A 66 8.95 -7.96 -16.26
CA ASP A 66 8.74 -8.77 -15.06
C ASP A 66 7.27 -8.79 -14.60
N PHE A 67 6.43 -7.87 -15.08
CA PHE A 67 4.99 -7.92 -14.81
C PHE A 67 4.40 -9.30 -15.14
N LYS A 68 4.81 -9.92 -16.25
CA LYS A 68 4.39 -11.27 -16.65
C LYS A 68 4.80 -12.38 -15.68
N LYS A 69 5.74 -12.08 -14.79
CA LYS A 69 6.32 -13.03 -13.80
C LYS A 69 6.11 -12.53 -12.38
N ALA A 70 5.23 -11.56 -12.17
CA ALA A 70 4.96 -11.00 -10.85
C ALA A 70 4.71 -12.11 -9.84
N LYS A 71 5.45 -12.09 -8.74
CA LYS A 71 5.29 -13.03 -7.65
C LYS A 71 4.14 -12.60 -6.74
N ASP A 72 3.56 -13.56 -6.06
CA ASP A 72 2.44 -13.35 -5.14
C ASP A 72 2.59 -14.21 -3.88
N LEU A 73 1.62 -14.09 -3.00
CA LEU A 73 1.62 -14.83 -1.75
C LEU A 73 1.56 -16.36 -1.96
N ASN A 74 0.85 -16.83 -3.01
CA ASN A 74 0.74 -18.26 -3.33
C ASN A 74 2.06 -18.84 -3.83
N SER A 75 2.93 -18.01 -4.41
CA SER A 75 4.27 -18.43 -4.82
C SER A 75 5.27 -18.59 -3.66
N GLY A 76 4.85 -18.29 -2.43
CA GLY A 76 5.70 -18.29 -1.25
C GLY A 76 6.65 -17.09 -1.18
N TYR A 77 6.47 -16.10 -2.04
CA TYR A 77 7.26 -14.87 -2.02
C TYR A 77 6.64 -13.82 -1.09
N ALA A 78 7.39 -13.39 -0.10
CA ALA A 78 7.02 -12.28 0.76
C ALA A 78 8.28 -11.60 1.31
N LEU A 79 8.35 -10.29 1.27
CA LEU A 79 9.47 -9.52 1.79
C LEU A 79 9.08 -8.82 3.09
N LYS A 80 9.95 -8.90 4.09
CA LYS A 80 9.87 -8.07 5.30
C LYS A 80 10.17 -6.62 4.95
N THR A 81 9.75 -5.68 5.78
CA THR A 81 9.99 -4.26 5.53
C THR A 81 11.48 -3.91 5.35
N ARG A 82 12.37 -4.57 6.10
CA ARG A 82 13.82 -4.39 5.93
C ARG A 82 14.32 -4.94 4.60
N ASP A 83 13.79 -6.06 4.14
CA ASP A 83 14.14 -6.65 2.85
C ASP A 83 13.61 -5.79 1.69
N ILE A 84 12.44 -5.16 1.86
CA ILE A 84 11.92 -4.16 0.91
C ILE A 84 12.89 -2.98 0.80
N ILE A 85 13.42 -2.46 1.92
CA ILE A 85 14.43 -1.39 1.89
C ILE A 85 15.66 -1.84 1.08
N ILE A 86 16.20 -3.01 1.37
CA ILE A 86 17.35 -3.55 0.64
C ILE A 86 17.03 -3.67 -0.86
N TYR A 87 15.85 -4.18 -1.18
CA TYR A 87 15.40 -4.36 -2.57
C TYR A 87 15.30 -3.03 -3.32
N VAL A 88 14.61 -2.04 -2.75
CA VAL A 88 14.41 -0.75 -3.43
C VAL A 88 15.72 0.05 -3.55
N ASN A 89 16.60 -0.01 -2.56
CA ASN A 89 17.92 0.61 -2.63
C ASN A 89 18.74 -0.03 -3.76
N LYS A 90 18.71 -1.36 -3.88
CA LYS A 90 19.47 -2.09 -4.90
C LYS A 90 18.96 -1.87 -6.32
N HIS A 91 17.64 -1.84 -6.52
CA HIS A 91 17.04 -1.93 -7.86
C HIS A 91 16.48 -0.61 -8.38
N PHE A 92 16.18 0.34 -7.51
CA PHE A 92 15.50 1.59 -7.89
C PHE A 92 16.26 2.87 -7.52
N GLY A 93 17.56 2.74 -7.20
CA GLY A 93 18.42 3.89 -6.92
C GLY A 93 18.01 4.68 -5.67
N GLU A 94 17.43 4.00 -4.68
CA GLU A 94 17.09 4.58 -3.38
C GLU A 94 18.28 4.53 -2.42
N ASN A 95 18.23 5.37 -1.40
CA ASN A 95 19.16 5.36 -0.27
C ASN A 95 18.39 5.47 1.05
N ILE A 96 17.49 4.50 1.29
CA ILE A 96 16.66 4.47 2.48
C ILE A 96 17.43 3.83 3.61
N SER A 97 17.50 4.50 4.76
CA SER A 97 18.10 3.95 5.98
C SER A 97 17.36 2.69 6.46
N SER A 98 18.11 1.71 6.93
CA SER A 98 17.57 0.48 7.52
C SER A 98 16.63 0.73 8.71
N GLY A 99 16.81 1.84 9.43
CA GLY A 99 15.92 2.27 10.51
C GLY A 99 14.52 2.73 10.07
N SER A 100 14.35 3.03 8.77
CA SER A 100 13.07 3.49 8.21
C SER A 100 12.06 2.36 7.92
N TYR A 101 12.25 1.17 8.45
CA TYR A 101 11.40 -0.01 8.19
C TYR A 101 9.93 0.21 8.58
N ASP A 102 9.67 1.01 9.61
CA ASP A 102 8.31 1.32 10.04
C ASP A 102 7.61 2.28 9.06
N ASP A 103 8.34 3.19 8.43
CA ASP A 103 7.81 4.06 7.39
C ASP A 103 7.38 3.28 6.15
N ILE A 104 8.08 2.20 5.77
CA ILE A 104 7.65 1.30 4.69
C ILE A 104 6.24 0.79 4.98
N ARG A 105 6.02 0.27 6.18
CA ARG A 105 4.73 -0.28 6.59
C ARG A 105 3.64 0.79 6.70
N ARG A 106 3.91 1.86 7.47
CA ARG A 106 2.90 2.87 7.83
C ARG A 106 2.59 3.84 6.72
N LYS A 107 3.54 4.03 5.81
CA LYS A 107 3.43 5.05 4.78
C LYS A 107 3.39 4.44 3.38
N ASP A 108 4.35 3.63 2.99
CA ASP A 108 4.50 3.19 1.60
C ASP A 108 3.54 2.05 1.24
N LEU A 109 3.30 1.13 2.17
CA LEU A 109 2.40 -0.02 1.97
C LEU A 109 0.98 0.20 2.51
N LYS A 110 0.72 1.28 3.27
CA LYS A 110 -0.56 1.45 4.00
C LYS A 110 -1.78 1.35 3.09
N LEU A 111 -1.85 2.14 2.02
CA LEU A 111 -2.99 2.10 1.10
C LEU A 111 -3.11 0.75 0.39
N LEU A 112 -2.00 0.16 0.00
CA LEU A 112 -1.96 -1.13 -0.69
C LEU A 112 -2.46 -2.27 0.18
N THR A 113 -2.14 -2.25 1.48
CA THR A 113 -2.61 -3.27 2.43
C THR A 113 -4.08 -3.07 2.81
N VAL A 114 -4.54 -1.84 2.99
CA VAL A 114 -5.96 -1.55 3.23
C VAL A 114 -6.82 -1.94 2.03
N ALA A 115 -6.33 -1.67 0.81
CA ALA A 115 -6.98 -2.10 -0.41
C ALA A 115 -6.87 -3.61 -0.67
N GLU A 116 -6.07 -4.32 0.12
CA GLU A 116 -5.74 -5.75 -0.06
C GLU A 116 -5.07 -6.08 -1.40
N VAL A 117 -4.45 -5.09 -2.03
CA VAL A 117 -3.61 -5.29 -3.22
C VAL A 117 -2.29 -5.96 -2.83
N VAL A 118 -1.78 -5.62 -1.66
CA VAL A 118 -0.66 -6.29 -0.98
C VAL A 118 -1.18 -6.94 0.30
N LEU A 119 -0.80 -8.18 0.54
CA LEU A 119 -1.16 -8.95 1.73
C LEU A 119 0.05 -9.19 2.62
N GLN A 120 -0.22 -9.42 3.89
CA GLN A 120 0.77 -9.90 4.85
C GLN A 120 0.80 -11.42 4.86
N SER A 121 2.01 -12.02 4.85
CA SER A 121 2.18 -13.49 4.88
C SER A 121 1.76 -14.12 6.22
N SER A 122 1.75 -13.34 7.30
CA SER A 122 1.35 -13.78 8.65
C SER A 122 0.46 -12.70 9.30
N PRO A 123 -0.81 -12.58 8.90
CA PRO A 123 -1.67 -11.47 9.32
C PRO A 123 -1.96 -11.45 10.83
N ASN A 124 -1.95 -12.62 11.48
CA ASN A 124 -2.24 -12.77 12.91
C ASN A 124 -0.99 -12.69 13.81
N SER A 125 0.19 -12.51 13.23
CA SER A 125 1.41 -12.39 13.98
C SER A 125 1.56 -10.99 14.59
N ALA A 126 2.30 -10.88 15.71
CA ALA A 126 2.63 -9.61 16.31
C ALA A 126 3.33 -8.68 15.32
N THR A 127 3.20 -7.37 15.49
CA THR A 127 3.80 -6.36 14.60
C THR A 127 5.31 -6.56 14.43
N ASN A 128 5.98 -7.10 15.44
CA ASN A 128 7.43 -7.34 15.48
C ASN A 128 7.81 -8.76 15.03
N ASP A 129 6.86 -9.58 14.58
CA ASP A 129 7.15 -10.95 14.16
C ASP A 129 8.10 -10.96 12.97
N SER A 130 9.19 -11.69 13.15
CA SER A 130 10.23 -11.83 12.12
C SER A 130 9.76 -12.57 10.86
N THR A 131 8.61 -13.27 10.91
CA THR A 131 8.03 -14.00 9.78
C THR A 131 7.08 -13.14 8.94
N ARG A 132 6.70 -11.95 9.42
CA ARG A 132 5.74 -11.07 8.76
C ARG A 132 6.33 -10.41 7.52
N GLY A 133 5.96 -10.90 6.35
CA GLY A 133 6.33 -10.33 5.05
C GLY A 133 5.14 -9.73 4.31
N TYR A 134 5.41 -9.06 3.20
CA TYR A 134 4.44 -8.44 2.31
C TYR A 134 4.60 -9.01 0.91
N SER A 135 3.49 -9.34 0.28
CA SER A 135 3.42 -9.92 -1.06
C SER A 135 2.20 -9.41 -1.81
N ILE A 136 2.23 -9.46 -3.13
CA ILE A 136 1.04 -9.12 -3.93
C ILE A 136 -0.05 -10.17 -3.66
N ASN A 137 -1.29 -9.71 -3.53
CA ASN A 137 -2.45 -10.56 -3.45
C ASN A 137 -2.60 -11.36 -4.78
N PRO A 138 -2.78 -12.69 -4.73
CA PRO A 138 -2.87 -13.53 -5.92
C PRO A 138 -3.89 -13.05 -6.97
N THR A 139 -5.03 -12.51 -6.53
CA THR A 139 -6.06 -11.96 -7.43
C THR A 139 -5.52 -10.80 -8.27
N TYR A 140 -4.80 -9.87 -7.65
CA TYR A 140 -4.20 -8.74 -8.35
C TYR A 140 -2.96 -9.15 -9.15
N ALA A 141 -2.18 -10.11 -8.66
CA ALA A 141 -1.03 -10.64 -9.39
C ALA A 141 -1.44 -11.28 -10.72
N GLU A 142 -2.58 -11.96 -10.77
CA GLU A 142 -3.14 -12.49 -12.02
C GLU A 142 -3.41 -11.35 -13.03
N LEU A 143 -4.03 -10.27 -12.60
CA LEU A 143 -4.27 -9.10 -13.43
C LEU A 143 -2.98 -8.44 -13.92
N ILE A 144 -1.98 -8.33 -13.04
CA ILE A 144 -0.67 -7.76 -13.36
C ILE A 144 0.07 -8.60 -14.41
N ARG A 145 0.03 -9.93 -14.30
CA ARG A 145 0.66 -10.84 -15.29
C ARG A 145 0.05 -10.72 -16.68
N ASN A 146 -1.21 -10.34 -16.76
CA ASN A 146 -1.95 -10.12 -18.01
C ASN A 146 -1.91 -8.67 -18.49
N PHE A 147 -1.23 -7.77 -17.79
CA PHE A 147 -1.12 -6.36 -18.18
C PHE A 147 -0.59 -6.23 -19.62
N GLY A 148 -1.25 -5.38 -20.41
CA GLY A 148 -0.95 -5.17 -21.82
C GLY A 148 -1.55 -6.21 -22.78
N SER A 149 -2.31 -7.21 -22.30
CA SER A 149 -3.13 -8.06 -23.14
C SER A 149 -4.38 -7.32 -23.63
N LYS A 150 -4.97 -7.79 -24.75
CA LYS A 150 -6.21 -7.18 -25.30
C LYS A 150 -7.40 -7.24 -24.37
N ASP A 151 -7.42 -8.25 -23.50
CA ASP A 151 -8.54 -8.52 -22.59
C ASP A 151 -8.31 -7.95 -21.17
N TRP A 152 -7.20 -7.27 -20.95
CA TRP A 152 -6.82 -6.81 -19.61
C TRP A 152 -7.88 -5.93 -18.95
N ASP A 153 -8.41 -4.93 -19.67
CA ASP A 153 -9.43 -4.02 -19.13
C ASP A 153 -10.70 -4.77 -18.72
N LYS A 154 -11.11 -5.75 -19.53
CA LYS A 154 -12.24 -6.61 -19.23
C LYS A 154 -11.99 -7.46 -17.99
N MET A 155 -10.82 -8.08 -17.91
CA MET A 155 -10.41 -8.89 -16.73
C MET A 155 -10.42 -8.05 -15.45
N VAL A 156 -9.86 -6.84 -15.50
CA VAL A 156 -9.86 -5.92 -14.37
C VAL A 156 -11.29 -5.57 -13.96
N SER A 157 -12.13 -5.17 -14.92
CA SER A 157 -13.52 -4.81 -14.68
C SER A 157 -14.31 -5.94 -14.03
N GLU A 158 -14.16 -7.17 -14.52
CA GLU A 158 -14.84 -8.35 -13.98
C GLU A 158 -14.36 -8.71 -12.56
N LYS A 159 -13.04 -8.69 -12.33
CA LYS A 159 -12.46 -9.03 -11.02
C LYS A 159 -12.78 -7.99 -9.95
N LEU A 160 -12.69 -6.69 -10.29
CA LEU A 160 -12.90 -5.61 -9.32
C LEU A 160 -14.38 -5.34 -9.04
N LYS A 161 -15.31 -5.81 -9.88
CA LYS A 161 -16.75 -5.61 -9.71
C LYS A 161 -17.27 -6.08 -8.35
N ASN A 162 -16.68 -7.12 -7.78
CA ASN A 162 -17.08 -7.71 -6.50
C ASN A 162 -16.16 -7.30 -5.33
N ILE A 163 -15.19 -6.41 -5.56
CA ILE A 163 -14.28 -5.93 -4.53
C ILE A 163 -14.86 -4.69 -3.86
N GLU A 164 -14.86 -4.69 -2.53
CA GLU A 164 -15.31 -3.54 -1.75
C GLU A 164 -14.47 -2.30 -2.06
N PRO A 165 -15.07 -1.14 -2.37
CA PRO A 165 -14.33 0.08 -2.66
C PRO A 165 -13.39 0.49 -1.53
N LEU A 166 -12.19 0.95 -1.87
CA LEU A 166 -11.17 1.38 -0.90
C LEU A 166 -11.70 2.48 0.03
N SER A 167 -12.55 3.38 -0.47
CA SER A 167 -13.18 4.42 0.34
C SER A 167 -13.98 3.87 1.52
N LYS A 168 -14.70 2.76 1.33
CA LYS A 168 -15.42 2.07 2.41
C LYS A 168 -14.47 1.41 3.40
N LYS A 169 -13.41 0.76 2.89
CA LYS A 169 -12.38 0.13 3.74
C LYS A 169 -11.68 1.17 4.60
N LEU A 170 -11.27 2.31 4.04
CA LEU A 170 -10.64 3.41 4.77
C LEU A 170 -11.57 4.03 5.82
N LYS A 171 -12.85 4.17 5.51
CA LYS A 171 -13.84 4.67 6.48
C LYS A 171 -13.96 3.73 7.67
N ARG A 172 -14.09 2.43 7.42
CA ARG A 172 -14.15 1.41 8.47
C ARG A 172 -12.90 1.40 9.35
N GLU A 173 -11.69 1.49 8.75
CA GLU A 173 -10.45 1.58 9.55
C GLU A 173 -10.40 2.82 10.43
N ARG A 174 -10.87 3.97 9.95
CA ARG A 174 -10.94 5.19 10.75
C ARG A 174 -11.94 5.06 11.91
N GLU A 175 -13.02 4.32 11.72
CA GLU A 175 -14.02 4.11 12.77
C GLU A 175 -13.56 3.10 13.82
N ILE A 176 -12.91 2.02 13.42
CA ILE A 176 -12.28 1.06 14.34
C ILE A 176 -11.17 1.72 15.16
N ALA A 177 -10.47 2.69 14.58
CA ALA A 177 -9.40 3.42 15.23
C ALA A 177 -9.86 4.55 16.17
N LYS A 178 -11.17 4.74 16.38
CA LYS A 178 -11.69 5.72 17.33
C LYS A 178 -11.72 5.15 18.75
N VAL A 179 -11.34 5.97 19.71
CA VAL A 179 -11.44 5.67 21.14
C VAL A 179 -12.58 6.48 21.74
N ASN A 180 -13.59 5.80 22.24
CA ASN A 180 -14.70 6.44 22.96
C ASN A 180 -14.30 6.66 24.42
N VAL A 181 -14.55 7.86 24.92
CA VAL A 181 -14.24 8.27 26.29
C VAL A 181 -15.53 8.78 26.94
N THR A 182 -15.88 8.23 28.09
CA THR A 182 -17.02 8.68 28.88
C THR A 182 -16.57 9.74 29.87
N LEU A 183 -17.21 10.91 29.82
CA LEU A 183 -16.94 11.99 30.76
C LEU A 183 -17.58 11.71 32.11
N PRO A 184 -17.00 12.20 33.24
CA PRO A 184 -17.63 12.11 34.56
C PRO A 184 -19.03 12.72 34.60
N SER A 185 -19.34 13.67 33.71
CA SER A 185 -20.66 14.29 33.56
C SER A 185 -21.69 13.46 32.80
N GLY A 186 -21.32 12.25 32.34
CA GLY A 186 -22.15 11.35 31.54
C GLY A 186 -22.15 11.63 30.04
N GLY A 187 -21.36 12.60 29.55
CA GLY A 187 -21.15 12.83 28.11
C GLY A 187 -20.16 11.87 27.49
N GLU A 188 -20.24 11.66 26.18
CA GLU A 188 -19.26 10.86 25.43
C GLU A 188 -18.41 11.73 24.50
N LEU A 189 -17.12 11.46 24.47
CA LEU A 189 -16.17 12.05 23.52
C LEU A 189 -15.49 10.94 22.72
N THR A 190 -15.17 11.22 21.46
CA THR A 190 -14.48 10.28 20.58
C THR A 190 -13.15 10.86 20.14
N PHE A 191 -12.07 10.15 20.40
CA PHE A 191 -10.72 10.52 19.98
C PHE A 191 -10.21 9.59 18.87
N SER A 192 -9.22 10.07 18.12
CA SER A 192 -8.47 9.19 17.21
C SER A 192 -7.61 8.21 18.02
N ALA A 193 -7.40 6.99 17.51
CA ALA A 193 -6.55 6.02 18.18
C ALA A 193 -5.09 6.48 18.25
N GLY A 194 -4.43 6.21 19.37
CA GLY A 194 -3.02 6.45 19.63
C GLY A 194 -2.72 6.37 21.12
N GLU A 195 -1.51 5.96 21.48
CA GLU A 195 -1.09 5.81 22.88
C GLU A 195 -1.36 7.06 23.75
N HIS A 196 -1.20 8.26 23.13
CA HIS A 196 -1.50 9.50 23.83
C HIS A 196 -3.00 9.66 24.15
N ASN A 197 -3.88 9.25 23.27
CA ASN A 197 -5.32 9.33 23.46
C ASN A 197 -5.83 8.25 24.42
N ASP A 198 -5.18 7.08 24.45
CA ASP A 198 -5.45 6.03 25.43
C ASP A 198 -5.05 6.48 26.85
N LEU A 199 -3.94 7.21 26.99
CA LEU A 199 -3.55 7.82 28.25
C LEU A 199 -4.55 8.93 28.67
N GLN A 200 -4.99 9.77 27.74
CA GLN A 200 -6.02 10.78 28.01
C GLN A 200 -7.33 10.14 28.46
N LYS A 201 -7.74 9.04 27.84
CA LYS A 201 -8.90 8.26 28.25
C LYS A 201 -8.76 7.79 29.70
N ALA A 202 -7.64 7.15 30.04
CA ALA A 202 -7.38 6.67 31.41
C ALA A 202 -7.39 7.81 32.44
N ILE A 203 -6.86 8.99 32.10
CA ILE A 203 -6.91 10.18 32.96
C ILE A 203 -8.34 10.63 33.18
N ILE A 204 -9.15 10.73 32.13
CA ILE A 204 -10.52 11.23 32.20
C ILE A 204 -11.45 10.24 32.93
N GLU A 205 -11.36 8.96 32.60
CA GLU A 205 -12.30 7.94 33.11
C GLU A 205 -11.91 7.39 34.48
N ASP A 206 -10.61 7.24 34.75
CA ASP A 206 -10.14 6.56 35.94
C ASP A 206 -9.54 7.51 36.99
N PHE A 207 -8.74 8.48 36.58
CA PHE A 207 -8.00 9.34 37.50
C PHE A 207 -8.83 10.53 38.01
N LEU A 208 -9.46 11.30 37.11
CA LEU A 208 -10.23 12.48 37.51
C LEU A 208 -11.40 12.15 38.44
N PRO A 209 -12.17 11.07 38.27
CA PRO A 209 -13.24 10.72 39.23
C PRO A 209 -12.74 10.38 40.66
N ARG A 210 -11.47 10.01 40.78
CA ARG A 210 -10.89 9.60 42.08
C ARG A 210 -10.14 10.72 42.80
N TYR A 211 -9.59 11.66 42.04
CA TYR A 211 -8.62 12.64 42.55
C TYR A 211 -8.86 14.08 42.06
N GLY A 212 -9.91 14.31 41.26
CA GLY A 212 -10.30 15.61 40.68
C GLY A 212 -11.37 16.36 41.47
#